data_7fce18ac13c0b2b12b196a1c953dd1e0
#
_entry.id   7fce18ac13c0b2b12b196a1c953dd1e0
#
_cell.length_a   1.000
_cell.length_b   1.000
_cell.length_c   1.000
_cell.angle_alpha   90.00
_cell.angle_beta   90.00
_cell.angle_gamma   90.00
#
_symmetry.space_group_name_H-M   'P 1'
#
loop_
_entity.id
_entity.type
_entity.pdbx_description
1 polymer ?
#
loop_
_entity_poly.entity_id
_entity_poly.type
_entity_poly.pdbx_seq_one_letter_code
_entity_poly.pdbx_strand_id
1 'polypeptide(L)'
;PWGDKLDQQVAVKELTLIDDGQHPESDSGRAIDAEGSPKQTTNIIDDGILKTFLFNKMFGEAADKATTGNASRGGFFGGIPYENVPNVGINKLLIKEVGKNLDQQIGEIDKGILITGTPIGLFTANQVTGDFSITTNDAFLIEKGEVVHPLKNISIAGNYFETLNDMRTIGSDREDSGWPIDAPAITYNKHTISD
;
A
#
# COMPACT_ATOMS: atom_id res chain seq x y z
N PRO A 1 -8.79 14.01 1.65
CA PRO A 1 -9.64 13.59 0.53
C PRO A 1 -10.63 12.48 0.89
N TRP A 2 -10.31 11.61 1.90
CA TRP A 2 -11.18 10.49 2.27
C TRP A 2 -11.96 10.67 3.57
N GLY A 3 -11.84 11.80 4.26
CA GLY A 3 -12.49 12.04 5.54
C GLY A 3 -14.02 11.88 5.53
N ASP A 4 -14.63 12.11 4.38
CA ASP A 4 -16.08 11.99 4.15
C ASP A 4 -16.48 10.76 3.31
N LYS A 5 -15.52 9.83 3.06
CA LYS A 5 -15.70 8.68 2.17
C LYS A 5 -15.97 7.36 2.89
N LEU A 6 -16.17 7.40 4.20
CA LEU A 6 -16.48 6.18 4.96
C LEU A 6 -17.74 5.50 4.38
N ASP A 7 -17.69 4.18 4.24
CA ASP A 7 -18.71 3.34 3.60
C ASP A 7 -19.00 3.66 2.12
N GLN A 8 -18.11 4.42 1.46
CA GLN A 8 -18.18 4.67 0.02
C GLN A 8 -17.09 3.90 -0.72
N GLN A 9 -17.31 3.69 -2.01
CA GLN A 9 -16.32 3.09 -2.89
C GLN A 9 -15.18 4.10 -3.15
N VAL A 10 -13.95 3.67 -2.87
CA VAL A 10 -12.71 4.47 -3.01
C VAL A 10 -11.67 3.78 -3.90
N ALA A 11 -11.91 2.54 -4.27
CA ALA A 11 -11.02 1.72 -5.09
C ALA A 11 -11.82 0.76 -5.99
N VAL A 12 -11.12 0.05 -6.86
CA VAL A 12 -11.75 -1.05 -7.61
C VAL A 12 -12.34 -2.09 -6.67
N LYS A 13 -13.42 -2.75 -7.09
CA LYS A 13 -14.15 -3.70 -6.25
C LYS A 13 -13.30 -4.89 -5.80
N GLU A 14 -12.29 -5.25 -6.57
CA GLU A 14 -11.38 -6.34 -6.28
C GLU A 14 -10.39 -6.03 -5.15
N LEU A 15 -10.24 -4.76 -4.75
CA LEU A 15 -9.28 -4.37 -3.71
C LEU A 15 -9.85 -4.62 -2.31
N THR A 16 -9.16 -5.47 -1.57
CA THR A 16 -9.28 -5.57 -0.11
C THR A 16 -7.92 -5.26 0.51
N LEU A 17 -7.88 -4.24 1.37
CA LEU A 17 -6.69 -3.75 2.06
C LEU A 17 -6.85 -3.95 3.57
N ILE A 18 -5.93 -4.68 4.17
CA ILE A 18 -5.99 -5.11 5.57
C ILE A 18 -4.73 -4.62 6.28
N ASP A 19 -4.86 -4.04 7.47
CA ASP A 19 -3.76 -3.92 8.42
C ASP A 19 -3.85 -5.06 9.44
N ASP A 20 -2.93 -6.04 9.35
CA ASP A 20 -2.92 -7.21 10.21
C ASP A 20 -1.92 -7.06 11.36
N GLY A 21 -2.40 -6.51 12.47
CA GLY A 21 -1.62 -6.38 13.70
C GLY A 21 -1.34 -7.70 14.42
N GLN A 22 -1.98 -8.79 14.01
CA GLN A 22 -1.78 -10.13 14.56
C GLN A 22 -0.86 -10.99 13.69
N HIS A 23 -0.43 -10.48 12.54
CA HIS A 23 0.51 -11.17 11.67
C HIS A 23 1.84 -11.45 12.41
N PRO A 24 2.44 -12.65 12.25
CA PRO A 24 3.70 -13.00 12.95
C PRO A 24 4.85 -12.00 12.71
N GLU A 25 4.85 -11.34 11.57
CA GLU A 25 5.84 -10.34 11.14
C GLU A 25 5.42 -8.90 11.43
N SER A 26 4.26 -8.70 12.06
CA SER A 26 3.80 -7.35 12.40
C SER A 26 4.69 -6.75 13.49
N ASP A 27 5.36 -5.63 13.19
CA ASP A 27 6.13 -4.82 14.14
C ASP A 27 6.81 -5.66 15.25
N SER A 28 7.70 -6.55 14.86
CA SER A 28 8.46 -7.43 15.76
C SER A 28 7.63 -8.44 16.59
N GLY A 29 6.44 -8.81 16.11
CA GLY A 29 5.58 -9.82 16.75
C GLY A 29 4.98 -9.39 18.09
N ARG A 30 4.90 -8.10 18.38
CA ARG A 30 4.29 -7.59 19.61
C ARG A 30 2.78 -7.63 19.54
N ALA A 31 2.12 -8.13 20.57
CA ALA A 31 0.67 -8.22 20.67
C ALA A 31 -0.02 -6.88 21.01
N ILE A 32 0.76 -5.87 21.41
CA ILE A 32 0.28 -4.56 21.82
C ILE A 32 1.00 -3.45 21.05
N ASP A 33 0.32 -2.34 20.84
CA ASP A 33 0.87 -1.14 20.23
C ASP A 33 1.68 -0.27 21.23
N ALA A 34 2.17 0.88 20.78
CA ALA A 34 2.99 1.77 21.61
C ALA A 34 2.23 2.49 22.74
N GLU A 35 0.92 2.35 22.83
CA GLU A 35 0.07 2.83 23.92
C GLU A 35 -0.48 1.70 24.80
N GLY A 36 -0.01 0.45 24.59
CA GLY A 36 -0.43 -0.74 25.32
C GLY A 36 -1.80 -1.27 24.90
N SER A 37 -2.35 -0.83 23.78
CA SER A 37 -3.60 -1.35 23.23
C SER A 37 -3.36 -2.64 22.47
N PRO A 38 -4.25 -3.64 22.55
CA PRO A 38 -4.16 -4.84 21.73
C PRO A 38 -4.15 -4.49 20.23
N LYS A 39 -3.20 -5.02 19.50
CA LYS A 39 -3.19 -4.94 18.04
C LYS A 39 -4.32 -5.80 17.46
N GLN A 40 -4.89 -5.35 16.36
CA GLN A 40 -6.05 -5.98 15.73
C GLN A 40 -5.77 -6.23 14.25
N THR A 41 -6.55 -7.11 13.64
CA THR A 41 -6.68 -7.21 12.19
C THR A 41 -7.80 -6.26 11.76
N THR A 42 -7.46 -5.24 10.97
CA THR A 42 -8.36 -4.15 10.58
C THR A 42 -8.54 -4.12 9.06
N ASN A 43 -9.74 -4.39 8.56
CA ASN A 43 -10.08 -4.22 7.14
C ASN A 43 -10.26 -2.72 6.86
N ILE A 44 -9.28 -2.09 6.22
CA ILE A 44 -9.32 -0.66 5.86
C ILE A 44 -10.24 -0.45 4.66
N ILE A 45 -10.01 -1.23 3.61
CA ILE A 45 -10.86 -1.28 2.40
C ILE A 45 -11.31 -2.73 2.24
N ASP A 46 -12.59 -2.92 1.97
CA ASP A 46 -13.19 -4.23 1.74
C ASP A 46 -14.05 -4.17 0.47
N ASP A 47 -13.73 -4.97 -0.52
CA ASP A 47 -14.37 -4.95 -1.84
C ASP A 47 -14.45 -3.51 -2.44
N GLY A 48 -13.36 -2.76 -2.34
CA GLY A 48 -13.25 -1.36 -2.83
C GLY A 48 -13.91 -0.31 -1.94
N ILE A 49 -14.59 -0.69 -0.87
CA ILE A 49 -15.32 0.21 0.04
C ILE A 49 -14.46 0.54 1.25
N LEU A 50 -14.29 1.84 1.55
CA LEU A 50 -13.58 2.29 2.75
C LEU A 50 -14.41 1.95 4.00
N LYS A 51 -13.89 1.07 4.86
CA LYS A 51 -14.59 0.59 6.07
C LYS A 51 -14.20 1.36 7.32
N THR A 52 -12.94 1.75 7.42
CA THR A 52 -12.43 2.48 8.58
C THR A 52 -11.11 3.15 8.27
N PHE A 53 -10.66 3.98 9.20
CA PHE A 53 -9.29 4.47 9.29
C PHE A 53 -8.55 3.73 10.41
N LEU A 54 -7.23 3.83 10.42
CA LEU A 54 -6.43 3.36 11.54
C LEU A 54 -6.40 4.43 12.62
N PHE A 55 -6.47 4.02 13.90
CA PHE A 55 -6.52 4.91 15.04
C PHE A 55 -5.52 4.48 16.13
N ASN A 56 -4.84 5.46 16.72
CA ASN A 56 -4.33 5.37 18.06
C ASN A 56 -5.42 5.86 19.06
N LYS A 57 -5.15 5.92 20.36
CA LYS A 57 -6.15 6.38 21.36
C LYS A 57 -6.56 7.83 21.12
N MET A 58 -5.60 8.72 20.86
CA MET A 58 -5.86 10.14 20.70
C MET A 58 -6.77 10.43 19.49
N PHE A 59 -6.43 9.87 18.33
CA PHE A 59 -7.25 10.07 17.14
C PHE A 59 -8.56 9.28 17.17
N GLY A 60 -8.59 8.13 17.83
CA GLY A 60 -9.82 7.38 18.08
C GLY A 60 -10.80 8.18 18.93
N GLU A 61 -10.34 8.73 20.05
CA GLU A 61 -11.16 9.58 20.93
C GLU A 61 -11.69 10.82 20.20
N ALA A 62 -10.84 11.50 19.43
CA ALA A 62 -11.25 12.66 18.63
C ALA A 62 -12.30 12.32 17.54
N ALA A 63 -12.34 11.08 17.07
CA ALA A 63 -13.30 10.59 16.08
C ALA A 63 -14.50 9.85 16.68
N ASP A 64 -14.63 9.78 18.01
CA ASP A 64 -15.59 8.94 18.73
C ASP A 64 -15.53 7.46 18.29
N LYS A 65 -14.31 6.94 18.17
CA LYS A 65 -13.99 5.56 17.79
C LYS A 65 -13.02 4.94 18.78
N ALA A 66 -13.04 3.61 18.86
CA ALA A 66 -12.01 2.88 19.58
C ALA A 66 -10.69 2.93 18.81
N THR A 67 -9.56 2.78 19.52
CA THR A 67 -8.27 2.55 18.89
C THR A 67 -8.29 1.23 18.11
N THR A 68 -7.57 1.18 16.99
CA THR A 68 -7.36 -0.04 16.20
C THR A 68 -6.05 -0.77 16.54
N GLY A 69 -5.35 -0.32 17.61
CA GLY A 69 -4.07 -0.90 18.00
C GLY A 69 -2.93 -0.49 17.06
N ASN A 70 -2.99 0.74 16.57
CA ASN A 70 -2.05 1.27 15.57
C ASN A 70 -1.16 2.39 16.10
N ALA A 71 -1.04 2.55 17.42
CA ALA A 71 -0.11 3.54 17.97
C ALA A 71 1.33 3.14 17.70
N SER A 72 2.10 4.04 17.09
CA SER A 72 3.52 3.87 16.79
C SER A 72 4.32 5.07 17.29
N ARG A 73 5.50 4.82 17.88
CA ARG A 73 6.47 5.86 18.24
C ARG A 73 7.65 5.89 17.29
N GLY A 74 7.73 4.93 16.36
CA GLY A 74 8.78 4.85 15.36
C GLY A 74 8.66 5.92 14.29
N GLY A 75 9.79 6.42 13.83
CA GLY A 75 9.90 7.18 12.59
C GLY A 75 10.53 6.29 11.51
N PHE A 76 10.33 6.64 10.27
CA PHE A 76 10.86 5.89 9.12
C PHE A 76 12.40 5.76 9.17
N PHE A 77 13.09 6.76 9.71
CA PHE A 77 14.56 6.77 9.84
C PHE A 77 15.05 6.35 11.24
N GLY A 78 14.19 5.80 12.08
CA GLY A 78 14.51 5.53 13.47
C GLY A 78 14.44 6.78 14.33
N GLY A 79 14.67 6.62 15.60
CA GLY A 79 14.65 7.67 16.62
C GLY A 79 14.69 7.02 17.99
N ILE A 80 14.63 7.82 19.07
CA ILE A 80 14.41 7.29 20.40
C ILE A 80 12.91 7.13 20.60
N PRO A 81 12.35 5.92 20.41
CA PRO A 81 10.90 5.73 20.29
C PRO A 81 10.11 6.22 21.51
N TYR A 82 10.69 6.13 22.70
CA TYR A 82 10.00 6.53 23.94
C TYR A 82 9.84 8.05 24.08
N GLU A 83 10.63 8.86 23.41
CA GLU A 83 10.54 10.32 23.41
C GLU A 83 9.49 10.86 22.44
N ASN A 84 9.11 10.06 21.45
CA ASN A 84 8.12 10.47 20.47
C ASN A 84 6.70 10.39 21.02
N VAL A 85 5.88 11.38 20.72
CA VAL A 85 4.43 11.26 20.90
C VAL A 85 3.92 10.17 19.96
N PRO A 86 3.10 9.22 20.43
CA PRO A 86 2.55 8.18 19.57
C PRO A 86 1.76 8.80 18.41
N ASN A 87 2.07 8.33 17.19
CA ASN A 87 1.30 8.64 15.99
C ASN A 87 0.61 7.37 15.50
N VAL A 88 -0.21 7.47 14.45
CA VAL A 88 -0.79 6.30 13.79
C VAL A 88 0.25 5.68 12.85
N GLY A 89 0.46 4.39 12.96
CA GLY A 89 1.33 3.61 12.08
C GLY A 89 0.62 2.36 11.55
N ILE A 90 1.18 1.73 10.55
CA ILE A 90 0.74 0.43 10.07
C ILE A 90 1.43 -0.68 10.88
N ASN A 91 0.76 -1.81 11.05
CA ASN A 91 1.34 -3.03 11.65
C ASN A 91 1.94 -3.93 10.55
N LYS A 92 1.09 -4.54 9.75
CA LYS A 92 1.44 -5.29 8.54
C LYS A 92 0.32 -5.08 7.52
N LEU A 93 0.59 -4.29 6.50
CA LEU A 93 -0.40 -3.96 5.48
C LEU A 93 -0.42 -5.05 4.41
N LEU A 94 -1.58 -5.61 4.14
CA LEU A 94 -1.77 -6.70 3.21
C LEU A 94 -2.79 -6.32 2.14
N ILE A 95 -2.45 -6.56 0.88
CA ILE A 95 -3.43 -6.58 -0.21
C ILE A 95 -3.81 -8.04 -0.47
N LYS A 96 -5.12 -8.33 -0.41
CA LYS A 96 -5.64 -9.68 -0.62
C LYS A 96 -5.43 -10.12 -2.07
N GLU A 97 -4.96 -11.34 -2.23
CA GLU A 97 -4.77 -11.98 -3.53
C GLU A 97 -6.13 -12.29 -4.18
N VAL A 98 -6.24 -12.06 -5.49
CA VAL A 98 -7.52 -12.24 -6.20
C VAL A 98 -7.38 -13.03 -7.48
N GLY A 99 -6.52 -12.60 -8.38
CA GLY A 99 -6.62 -12.97 -9.79
C GLY A 99 -5.53 -13.90 -10.30
N LYS A 100 -4.81 -13.43 -11.31
CA LYS A 100 -3.82 -14.16 -12.09
C LYS A 100 -2.43 -14.00 -11.51
N ASN A 101 -1.58 -15.01 -11.66
CA ASN A 101 -0.17 -14.87 -11.31
C ASN A 101 0.54 -13.88 -12.24
N LEU A 102 1.77 -13.51 -11.89
CA LEU A 102 2.55 -12.50 -12.63
C LEU A 102 2.70 -12.86 -14.12
N ASP A 103 3.05 -14.10 -14.45
CA ASP A 103 3.25 -14.53 -15.82
C ASP A 103 1.98 -14.42 -16.67
N GLN A 104 0.83 -14.78 -16.08
CA GLN A 104 -0.47 -14.63 -16.74
C GLN A 104 -0.84 -13.17 -16.95
N GLN A 105 -0.52 -12.28 -16.00
CA GLN A 105 -0.73 -10.85 -16.16
C GLN A 105 0.13 -10.28 -17.28
N ILE A 106 1.43 -10.63 -17.32
CA ILE A 106 2.38 -10.22 -18.40
C ILE A 106 1.85 -10.67 -19.75
N GLY A 107 1.39 -11.92 -19.87
CA GLY A 107 0.87 -12.49 -21.12
C GLY A 107 -0.32 -11.73 -21.73
N GLU A 108 -1.02 -10.91 -20.95
CA GLU A 108 -2.17 -10.10 -21.40
C GLU A 108 -1.82 -8.64 -21.76
N ILE A 109 -0.56 -8.26 -21.61
CA ILE A 109 -0.09 -6.89 -21.88
C ILE A 109 0.52 -6.83 -23.29
N ASP A 110 -0.14 -6.10 -24.19
CA ASP A 110 0.41 -5.87 -25.53
C ASP A 110 1.64 -4.97 -25.50
N LYS A 111 1.57 -3.86 -24.74
CA LYS A 111 2.70 -2.98 -24.46
C LYS A 111 2.59 -2.40 -23.06
N GLY A 112 3.65 -2.51 -22.27
CA GLY A 112 3.67 -2.04 -20.89
C GLY A 112 5.06 -2.02 -20.29
N ILE A 113 5.12 -1.69 -18.99
CA ILE A 113 6.35 -1.69 -18.21
C ILE A 113 6.13 -2.53 -16.95
N LEU A 114 7.01 -3.50 -16.74
CA LEU A 114 7.12 -4.25 -15.50
C LEU A 114 8.11 -3.55 -14.58
N ILE A 115 7.71 -3.26 -13.35
CA ILE A 115 8.55 -2.70 -12.30
C ILE A 115 8.79 -3.79 -11.26
N THR A 116 10.05 -4.10 -10.97
CA THR A 116 10.44 -5.20 -10.08
C THR A 116 11.18 -4.72 -8.82
N GLY A 117 11.66 -3.50 -8.81
CA GLY A 117 12.45 -2.96 -7.70
C GLY A 117 11.70 -1.91 -6.87
N THR A 118 12.31 -1.52 -5.76
CA THR A 118 11.79 -0.46 -4.90
C THR A 118 12.00 0.92 -5.54
N PRO A 119 10.94 1.66 -5.84
CA PRO A 119 11.07 2.99 -6.42
C PRO A 119 11.67 3.99 -5.43
N ILE A 120 12.43 4.94 -5.96
CA ILE A 120 12.93 6.11 -5.21
C ILE A 120 11.91 7.25 -5.34
N GLY A 121 11.73 8.04 -4.28
CA GLY A 121 10.83 9.21 -4.31
C GLY A 121 9.51 9.02 -3.60
N LEU A 122 9.24 7.88 -2.98
CA LEU A 122 8.01 7.65 -2.20
C LEU A 122 7.79 8.68 -1.08
N PHE A 123 8.88 9.24 -0.53
CA PHE A 123 8.80 10.26 0.54
C PHE A 123 8.47 11.66 0.03
N THR A 124 8.52 11.89 -1.28
CA THR A 124 8.18 13.18 -1.89
C THR A 124 6.71 13.29 -2.26
N ALA A 125 5.94 12.23 -2.02
CA ALA A 125 4.51 12.23 -2.28
C ALA A 125 3.77 13.24 -1.40
N ASN A 126 2.83 13.96 -2.00
CA ASN A 126 1.98 14.89 -1.28
C ASN A 126 0.88 14.12 -0.54
N GLN A 127 0.98 14.02 0.77
CA GLN A 127 0.01 13.28 1.60
C GLN A 127 -1.39 13.92 1.60
N VAL A 128 -1.52 15.18 1.23
CA VAL A 128 -2.82 15.88 1.21
C VAL A 128 -3.51 15.70 -0.13
N THR A 129 -2.82 15.95 -1.24
CA THR A 129 -3.41 15.85 -2.59
C THR A 129 -3.35 14.44 -3.15
N GLY A 130 -2.43 13.60 -2.66
CA GLY A 130 -2.19 12.25 -3.15
C GLY A 130 -1.22 12.17 -4.33
N ASP A 131 -0.69 13.30 -4.80
CA ASP A 131 0.20 13.33 -5.96
C ASP A 131 1.57 12.73 -5.61
N PHE A 132 2.10 11.91 -6.52
CA PHE A 132 3.42 11.32 -6.38
C PHE A 132 4.21 11.38 -7.68
N SER A 133 5.54 11.37 -7.54
CA SER A 133 6.48 11.14 -8.61
C SER A 133 7.60 10.23 -8.08
N ILE A 134 7.75 9.08 -8.68
CA ILE A 134 8.73 8.06 -8.27
C ILE A 134 9.62 7.71 -9.45
N THR A 135 10.85 7.30 -9.16
CA THR A 135 11.82 6.87 -10.18
C THR A 135 12.35 5.49 -9.83
N THR A 136 12.53 4.65 -10.83
CA THR A 136 13.14 3.31 -10.69
C THR A 136 14.13 3.02 -11.81
N ASN A 137 15.14 2.23 -11.46
CA ASN A 137 16.07 1.63 -12.43
C ASN A 137 15.77 0.14 -12.67
N ASP A 138 14.84 -0.42 -11.93
CA ASP A 138 14.48 -1.83 -11.98
C ASP A 138 13.13 -1.99 -12.71
N ALA A 139 13.19 -1.74 -14.00
CA ALA A 139 12.04 -1.82 -14.90
C ALA A 139 12.37 -2.57 -16.19
N PHE A 140 11.36 -3.19 -16.79
CA PHE A 140 11.48 -3.94 -18.02
C PHE A 140 10.35 -3.57 -18.98
N LEU A 141 10.67 -3.49 -20.27
CA LEU A 141 9.65 -3.36 -21.31
C LEU A 141 8.92 -4.69 -21.51
N ILE A 142 7.59 -4.61 -21.57
CA ILE A 142 6.74 -5.71 -22.01
C ILE A 142 6.23 -5.39 -23.42
N GLU A 143 6.38 -6.34 -24.36
CA GLU A 143 5.78 -6.29 -25.68
C GLU A 143 5.15 -7.64 -26.03
N LYS A 144 3.90 -7.61 -26.46
CA LYS A 144 3.14 -8.81 -26.90
C LYS A 144 3.14 -9.95 -25.89
N GLY A 145 3.04 -9.61 -24.60
CA GLY A 145 2.99 -10.60 -23.53
C GLY A 145 4.33 -11.15 -23.10
N GLU A 146 5.44 -10.57 -23.54
CA GLU A 146 6.79 -11.01 -23.19
C GLU A 146 7.63 -9.86 -22.61
N VAL A 147 8.50 -10.18 -21.65
CA VAL A 147 9.51 -9.25 -21.12
C VAL A 147 10.66 -9.18 -22.08
N VAL A 148 10.91 -8.01 -22.69
CA VAL A 148 11.85 -7.86 -23.83
C VAL A 148 13.23 -7.40 -23.39
N HIS A 149 13.33 -6.24 -22.74
CA HIS A 149 14.62 -5.69 -22.31
C HIS A 149 14.48 -4.76 -21.09
N PRO A 150 15.56 -4.58 -20.30
CA PRO A 150 15.55 -3.68 -19.16
C PRO A 150 15.48 -2.22 -19.60
N LEU A 151 14.82 -1.41 -18.78
CA LEU A 151 14.73 0.04 -18.89
C LEU A 151 15.47 0.69 -17.73
N LYS A 152 15.94 1.93 -17.89
CA LYS A 152 16.64 2.68 -16.86
C LYS A 152 16.02 4.07 -16.70
N ASN A 153 16.13 4.60 -15.48
CA ASN A 153 15.67 5.95 -15.13
C ASN A 153 14.18 6.20 -15.45
N ILE A 154 13.33 5.20 -15.26
CA ILE A 154 11.90 5.33 -15.50
C ILE A 154 11.27 6.15 -14.37
N SER A 155 10.65 7.27 -14.74
CA SER A 155 9.88 8.10 -13.82
C SER A 155 8.39 7.87 -14.03
N ILE A 156 7.66 7.70 -12.92
CA ILE A 156 6.22 7.44 -12.92
C ILE A 156 5.57 8.51 -12.06
N ALA A 157 4.60 9.22 -12.62
CA ALA A 157 3.82 10.20 -11.90
C ALA A 157 2.34 9.83 -11.90
N GLY A 158 1.68 10.14 -10.81
CA GLY A 158 0.26 9.84 -10.64
C GLY A 158 -0.32 10.42 -9.37
N ASN A 159 -1.53 9.98 -9.06
CA ASN A 159 -2.23 10.32 -7.84
C ASN A 159 -2.70 9.03 -7.16
N TYR A 160 -2.43 8.85 -5.86
CA TYR A 160 -2.77 7.62 -5.13
C TYR A 160 -4.26 7.28 -5.19
N PHE A 161 -5.11 8.30 -5.04
CA PHE A 161 -6.55 8.08 -4.99
C PHE A 161 -7.11 7.67 -6.35
N GLU A 162 -6.51 8.16 -7.43
CA GLU A 162 -6.86 7.76 -8.80
C GLU A 162 -6.30 6.36 -9.11
N THR A 163 -5.07 6.09 -8.70
CA THR A 163 -4.38 4.81 -8.91
C THR A 163 -5.17 3.63 -8.34
N LEU A 164 -5.80 3.78 -7.17
CA LEU A 164 -6.63 2.73 -6.57
C LEU A 164 -7.88 2.40 -7.40
N ASN A 165 -8.36 3.32 -8.22
CA ASN A 165 -9.46 3.10 -9.15
C ASN A 165 -9.00 2.68 -10.55
N ASP A 166 -7.69 2.71 -10.83
CA ASP A 166 -7.11 2.36 -12.13
C ASP A 166 -6.46 0.95 -12.12
N MET A 167 -6.57 0.21 -11.04
CA MET A 167 -6.11 -1.17 -10.97
C MET A 167 -6.92 -2.04 -11.93
N ARG A 168 -6.23 -2.73 -12.83
CA ARG A 168 -6.82 -3.64 -13.81
C ARG A 168 -6.88 -5.07 -13.29
N THR A 169 -5.80 -5.51 -12.64
CA THR A 169 -5.69 -6.86 -12.10
C THR A 169 -4.90 -6.83 -10.81
N ILE A 170 -5.41 -7.46 -9.77
CA ILE A 170 -4.69 -7.78 -8.53
C ILE A 170 -4.31 -9.24 -8.62
N GLY A 171 -3.03 -9.55 -8.39
CA GLY A 171 -2.48 -10.88 -8.59
C GLY A 171 -2.91 -11.92 -7.57
N SER A 172 -2.50 -13.17 -7.83
CA SER A 172 -2.72 -14.32 -6.95
C SER A 172 -1.51 -14.64 -6.07
N ASP A 173 -0.34 -14.13 -6.40
CA ASP A 173 0.92 -14.48 -5.76
C ASP A 173 1.44 -13.26 -5.01
N ARG A 174 1.38 -13.32 -3.69
CA ARG A 174 1.93 -12.29 -2.81
C ARG A 174 3.34 -12.69 -2.41
N GLU A 175 4.26 -11.77 -2.60
CA GLU A 175 5.64 -11.93 -2.12
C GLU A 175 5.80 -11.22 -0.78
N ASP A 176 6.55 -11.85 0.12
CA ASP A 176 7.03 -11.19 1.33
C ASP A 176 8.13 -10.20 0.93
N SER A 177 7.83 -8.93 1.08
CA SER A 177 8.76 -7.85 0.72
C SER A 177 9.84 -7.61 1.78
N GLY A 178 9.73 -8.22 2.96
CA GLY A 178 10.54 -7.88 4.14
C GLY A 178 10.19 -6.50 4.72
N TRP A 179 9.19 -5.82 4.17
CA TRP A 179 8.65 -4.55 4.64
C TRP A 179 7.31 -4.78 5.34
N PRO A 180 6.79 -3.83 6.10
CA PRO A 180 5.47 -3.95 6.70
C PRO A 180 4.31 -3.85 5.68
N ILE A 181 4.57 -4.15 4.41
CA ILE A 181 3.59 -4.10 3.32
C ILE A 181 3.83 -5.30 2.41
N ASP A 182 2.84 -6.19 2.27
CA ASP A 182 2.86 -7.27 1.31
C ASP A 182 1.71 -7.11 0.32
N ALA A 183 2.05 -7.18 -0.94
CA ALA A 183 1.11 -7.07 -2.04
C ALA A 183 1.45 -8.08 -3.14
N PRO A 184 0.43 -8.63 -3.83
CA PRO A 184 0.67 -9.35 -5.07
C PRO A 184 1.07 -8.39 -6.19
N ALA A 185 1.49 -8.93 -7.33
CA ALA A 185 1.69 -8.12 -8.53
C ALA A 185 0.37 -7.42 -8.92
N ILE A 186 0.42 -6.14 -9.23
CA ILE A 186 -0.76 -5.34 -9.61
C ILE A 186 -0.52 -4.72 -10.98
N THR A 187 -1.45 -4.97 -11.90
CA THR A 187 -1.47 -4.31 -13.21
C THR A 187 -2.40 -3.10 -13.16
N TYR A 188 -1.92 -1.97 -13.65
CA TYR A 188 -2.68 -0.74 -13.80
C TYR A 188 -2.97 -0.49 -15.29
N ASN A 189 -4.07 0.21 -15.58
CA ASN A 189 -4.42 0.52 -16.97
C ASN A 189 -3.48 1.57 -17.56
N LYS A 190 -3.15 2.62 -16.77
CA LYS A 190 -2.49 3.80 -17.31
C LYS A 190 -1.80 4.63 -16.24
N HIS A 191 -0.54 4.95 -16.48
CA HIS A 191 0.22 5.96 -15.71
C HIS A 191 1.01 6.86 -16.65
N THR A 192 1.33 8.07 -16.19
CA THR A 192 2.28 8.93 -16.91
C THR A 192 3.69 8.42 -16.64
N ILE A 193 4.38 8.04 -17.70
CA ILE A 193 5.73 7.48 -17.66
C ILE A 193 6.62 8.34 -18.54
N SER A 194 7.82 8.66 -18.02
CA SER A 194 8.90 9.33 -18.78
C SER A 194 10.24 8.69 -18.47
N ASP A 195 11.15 8.77 -19.43
CA ASP A 195 12.57 8.38 -19.39
C ASP A 195 13.48 9.61 -19.35
#